data_306cedf5cb1ad280e3b4b695161927c5
#
_entry.id   306cedf5cb1ad280e3b4b695161927c5
#
_cell.length_a   1.000
_cell.length_b   1.000
_cell.length_c   1.000
_cell.angle_alpha   90.00
_cell.angle_beta   90.00
_cell.angle_gamma   90.00
#
_symmetry.space_group_name_H-M   'P 1'
#
loop_
_entity.id
_entity.type
_entity.pdbx_description
1 polymer ?
#
loop_
_entity_poly.entity_id
_entity_poly.type
_entity_poly.pdbx_seq_one_letter_code
_entity_poly.pdbx_strand_id
1 'polypeptide(L)'
;LAIIALLCWSGSDLFSKIGCRDGRDKYNPLKMVIAVGVVMGIHAAYEIFIGGAVVTWSVIWTYLPVSLLYIGSMTLGYVGLRYIELSISSPICNSSGALVAVLCLLTGTLDESITGAMRYLVIGAVALVCIGVVGLGVVESTEDDELRRKRQEGSNYKYAKSWLALCLPIAYCL
;
A
#
# COMPACT_ATOMS: atom_id res chain seq x y z
N LEU A 1 -11.77 17.03 -5.94
CA LEU A 1 -11.87 15.82 -5.11
C LEU A 1 -10.58 14.99 -5.19
N ALA A 2 -10.02 14.71 -6.39
CA ALA A 2 -8.80 13.88 -6.55
C ALA A 2 -7.56 14.43 -5.79
N ILE A 3 -7.32 15.74 -5.82
CA ILE A 3 -6.22 16.39 -5.09
C ILE A 3 -6.38 16.22 -3.58
N ILE A 4 -7.61 16.38 -3.06
CA ILE A 4 -7.89 16.19 -1.64
C ILE A 4 -7.63 14.73 -1.25
N ALA A 5 -8.10 13.78 -2.04
CA ALA A 5 -7.85 12.35 -1.81
C ALA A 5 -6.35 12.04 -1.80
N LEU A 6 -5.58 12.60 -2.73
CA LEU A 6 -4.13 12.44 -2.80
C LEU A 6 -3.44 12.97 -1.53
N LEU A 7 -3.82 14.17 -1.08
CA LEU A 7 -3.25 14.77 0.14
C LEU A 7 -3.60 13.95 1.39
N CYS A 8 -4.85 13.49 1.50
CA CYS A 8 -5.28 12.63 2.61
C CYS A 8 -4.53 11.29 2.61
N TRP A 9 -4.34 10.68 1.44
CA TRP A 9 -3.61 9.42 1.31
C TRP A 9 -2.14 9.59 1.66
N SER A 10 -1.48 10.62 1.12
CA SER A 10 -0.08 10.93 1.45
C SER A 10 0.11 11.25 2.93
N GLY A 11 -0.84 11.96 3.55
CA GLY A 11 -0.87 12.21 4.99
C GLY A 11 -0.99 10.92 5.78
N SER A 12 -1.87 10.01 5.38
CA SER A 12 -2.03 8.69 5.98
C SER A 12 -0.72 7.89 5.95
N ASP A 13 -0.04 7.84 4.79
CA ASP A 13 1.25 7.16 4.63
C ASP A 13 2.31 7.74 5.58
N LEU A 14 2.38 9.07 5.67
CA LEU A 14 3.32 9.76 6.56
C LEU A 14 3.08 9.43 8.03
N PHE A 15 1.83 9.51 8.50
CA PHE A 15 1.48 9.17 9.88
C PHE A 15 1.70 7.68 10.18
N SER A 16 1.41 6.80 9.23
CA SER A 16 1.70 5.37 9.35
C SER A 16 3.20 5.11 9.49
N LYS A 17 4.02 5.83 8.73
CA LYS A 17 5.48 5.76 8.86
C LYS A 17 5.96 6.23 10.22
N ILE A 18 5.44 7.36 10.71
CA ILE A 18 5.78 7.90 12.03
C ILE A 18 5.40 6.87 13.12
N GLY A 19 4.20 6.31 13.04
CA GLY A 19 3.71 5.32 14.01
C GLY A 19 4.48 4.00 14.00
N CYS A 20 5.01 3.58 12.85
CA CYS A 20 5.76 2.32 12.72
C CYS A 20 7.27 2.47 12.87
N ARG A 21 7.81 3.70 12.95
CA ARG A 21 9.26 3.99 12.89
C ARG A 21 10.06 3.46 14.07
N ASP A 22 9.47 3.42 15.28
CA ASP A 22 10.22 2.99 16.48
C ASP A 22 10.48 1.48 16.44
N GLY A 23 11.73 1.12 16.17
CA GLY A 23 12.19 -0.27 16.12
C GLY A 23 12.18 -0.99 17.47
N ARG A 24 12.08 -0.26 18.61
CA ARG A 24 12.08 -0.85 19.95
C ARG A 24 10.76 -1.54 20.28
N ASP A 25 9.65 -0.96 19.84
CA ASP A 25 8.33 -1.55 20.05
C ASP A 25 7.95 -2.46 18.86
N LYS A 26 8.06 -3.76 19.07
CA LYS A 26 7.71 -4.76 18.05
C LYS A 26 6.22 -4.75 17.66
N TYR A 27 5.36 -4.18 18.46
CA TYR A 27 3.91 -4.16 18.24
C TYR A 27 3.41 -2.90 17.52
N ASN A 28 4.27 -1.94 17.18
CA ASN A 28 3.85 -0.71 16.49
C ASN A 28 3.07 -0.96 15.21
N PRO A 29 3.47 -1.88 14.29
CA PRO A 29 2.68 -2.16 13.10
C PRO A 29 1.26 -2.65 13.45
N LEU A 30 1.14 -3.50 14.47
CA LEU A 30 -0.15 -4.02 14.91
C LEU A 30 -1.03 -2.93 15.53
N LYS A 31 -0.44 -2.02 16.30
CA LYS A 31 -1.14 -0.84 16.85
C LYS A 31 -1.68 0.05 15.72
N MET A 32 -0.92 0.23 14.64
CA MET A 32 -1.40 0.96 13.46
C MET A 32 -2.56 0.26 12.78
N VAL A 33 -2.50 -1.06 12.59
CA VAL A 33 -3.64 -1.84 12.04
C VAL A 33 -4.89 -1.66 12.90
N ILE A 34 -4.74 -1.74 14.23
CA ILE A 34 -5.87 -1.55 15.17
C ILE A 34 -6.42 -0.12 15.07
N ALA A 35 -5.56 0.89 15.02
CA ALA A 35 -5.99 2.29 14.91
C ALA A 35 -6.79 2.53 13.61
N VAL A 36 -6.31 2.04 12.49
CA VAL A 36 -7.03 2.10 11.20
C VAL A 36 -8.34 1.33 11.28
N GLY A 37 -8.33 0.12 11.85
CA GLY A 37 -9.54 -0.69 12.05
C GLY A 37 -10.60 0.01 12.89
N VAL A 38 -10.20 0.71 13.96
CA VAL A 38 -11.13 1.51 14.78
C VAL A 38 -11.76 2.65 13.98
N VAL A 39 -10.97 3.42 13.22
CA VAL A 39 -11.50 4.51 12.39
C VAL A 39 -12.44 3.98 11.32
N MET A 40 -12.07 2.90 10.62
CA MET A 40 -12.93 2.26 9.62
C MET A 40 -14.20 1.67 10.26
N GLY A 41 -14.11 1.11 11.47
CA GLY A 41 -15.25 0.61 12.23
C GLY A 41 -16.23 1.71 12.62
N ILE A 42 -15.73 2.88 13.04
CA ILE A 42 -16.56 4.06 13.32
C ILE A 42 -17.28 4.51 12.04
N HIS A 43 -16.58 4.58 10.91
CA HIS A 43 -17.19 4.94 9.64
C HIS A 43 -18.25 3.92 9.19
N ALA A 44 -17.96 2.62 9.34
CA ALA A 44 -18.92 1.57 9.04
C ALA A 44 -20.17 1.67 9.93
N ALA A 45 -20.01 1.96 11.21
CA ALA A 45 -21.13 2.20 12.12
C ALA A 45 -21.96 3.42 11.68
N TYR A 46 -21.32 4.50 11.26
CA TYR A 46 -22.02 5.67 10.72
C TYR A 46 -22.85 5.30 9.49
N GLU A 47 -22.29 4.56 8.53
CA GLU A 47 -23.00 4.13 7.32
C GLU A 47 -24.18 3.21 7.63
N ILE A 48 -24.07 2.32 8.61
CA ILE A 48 -25.14 1.40 9.00
C ILE A 48 -26.27 2.16 9.73
N PHE A 49 -25.93 3.00 10.72
CA PHE A 49 -26.95 3.62 11.59
C PHE A 49 -27.53 4.92 11.02
N ILE A 50 -26.76 5.66 10.20
CA ILE A 50 -27.16 7.00 9.69
C ILE A 50 -27.28 6.95 8.17
N GLY A 51 -26.34 6.32 7.47
CA GLY A 51 -26.35 6.21 6.00
C GLY A 51 -27.37 5.21 5.45
N GLY A 52 -27.98 4.36 6.31
CA GLY A 52 -28.99 3.38 5.90
C GLY A 52 -28.42 2.17 5.15
N ALA A 53 -27.13 1.90 5.26
CA ALA A 53 -26.51 0.73 4.65
C ALA A 53 -27.05 -0.57 5.29
N VAL A 54 -27.54 -1.49 4.46
CA VAL A 54 -28.07 -2.78 4.92
C VAL A 54 -26.97 -3.83 4.85
N VAL A 55 -26.58 -4.37 6.00
CA VAL A 55 -25.60 -5.45 6.09
C VAL A 55 -26.33 -6.78 6.29
N THR A 56 -26.20 -7.68 5.32
CA THR A 56 -26.76 -9.03 5.38
C THR A 56 -25.65 -10.07 5.63
N TRP A 57 -26.00 -11.22 6.16
CA TRP A 57 -25.07 -12.33 6.34
C TRP A 57 -24.39 -12.74 5.03
N SER A 58 -25.08 -12.68 3.91
CA SER A 58 -24.51 -12.96 2.60
C SER A 58 -23.37 -12.00 2.26
N VAL A 59 -23.54 -10.71 2.53
CA VAL A 59 -22.48 -9.69 2.31
C VAL A 59 -21.26 -10.01 3.17
N ILE A 60 -21.46 -10.34 4.46
CA ILE A 60 -20.36 -10.66 5.37
C ILE A 60 -19.55 -11.84 4.84
N TRP A 61 -20.20 -12.96 4.49
CA TRP A 61 -19.52 -14.15 4.00
C TRP A 61 -18.82 -13.93 2.65
N THR A 62 -19.43 -13.15 1.76
CA THR A 62 -18.83 -12.85 0.44
C THR A 62 -17.57 -12.02 0.57
N TYR A 63 -17.55 -11.02 1.46
CA TYR A 63 -16.42 -10.12 1.62
C TYR A 63 -15.39 -10.54 2.68
N LEU A 64 -15.68 -11.54 3.50
CA LEU A 64 -14.79 -12.02 4.56
C LEU A 64 -13.38 -12.40 4.02
N PRO A 65 -13.25 -13.20 2.94
CA PRO A 65 -11.93 -13.56 2.42
C PRO A 65 -11.12 -12.33 1.97
N VAL A 66 -11.78 -11.40 1.29
CA VAL A 66 -11.15 -10.15 0.81
C VAL A 66 -10.71 -9.28 1.99
N SER A 67 -11.56 -9.19 3.03
CA SER A 67 -11.24 -8.43 4.24
C SER A 67 -10.03 -9.01 4.98
N LEU A 68 -9.92 -10.34 5.07
CA LEU A 68 -8.77 -11.00 5.69
C LEU A 68 -7.48 -10.78 4.89
N LEU A 69 -7.55 -10.86 3.57
CA LEU A 69 -6.41 -10.55 2.69
C LEU A 69 -6.00 -9.08 2.83
N TYR A 70 -6.96 -8.16 2.89
CA TYR A 70 -6.70 -6.74 3.09
C TYR A 70 -5.97 -6.46 4.41
N ILE A 71 -6.46 -7.02 5.53
CA ILE A 71 -5.81 -6.88 6.84
C ILE A 71 -4.40 -7.47 6.82
N GLY A 72 -4.22 -8.62 6.18
CA GLY A 72 -2.91 -9.28 6.01
C GLY A 72 -1.94 -8.39 5.23
N SER A 73 -2.34 -7.88 4.07
CA SER A 73 -1.51 -7.00 3.25
C SER A 73 -1.17 -5.69 3.96
N MET A 74 -2.14 -5.04 4.60
CA MET A 74 -1.90 -3.83 5.40
C MET A 74 -0.89 -4.07 6.52
N THR A 75 -0.98 -5.21 7.19
CA THR A 75 -0.03 -5.58 8.25
C THR A 75 1.38 -5.73 7.68
N LEU A 76 1.53 -6.39 6.53
CA LEU A 76 2.82 -6.51 5.84
C LEU A 76 3.38 -5.15 5.43
N GLY A 77 2.53 -4.26 4.91
CA GLY A 77 2.91 -2.88 4.58
C GLY A 77 3.46 -2.13 5.79
N TYR A 78 2.76 -2.15 6.92
CA TYR A 78 3.21 -1.48 8.14
C TYR A 78 4.48 -2.11 8.74
N VAL A 79 4.64 -3.42 8.65
CA VAL A 79 5.90 -4.09 9.02
C VAL A 79 7.02 -3.63 8.10
N GLY A 80 6.77 -3.51 6.80
CA GLY A 80 7.72 -3.01 5.80
C GLY A 80 8.25 -1.61 6.11
N LEU A 81 7.40 -0.71 6.62
CA LEU A 81 7.78 0.65 6.98
C LEU A 81 8.88 0.75 8.06
N ARG A 82 9.20 -0.34 8.75
CA ARG A 82 10.31 -0.40 9.73
C ARG A 82 11.67 -0.59 9.07
N TYR A 83 11.69 -1.10 7.85
CA TYR A 83 12.91 -1.57 7.19
C TYR A 83 13.30 -0.74 5.98
N ILE A 84 12.34 -0.03 5.38
CA ILE A 84 12.54 0.72 4.14
C ILE A 84 12.01 2.14 4.29
N GLU A 85 12.57 3.06 3.53
CA GLU A 85 12.13 4.45 3.50
C GLU A 85 10.75 4.60 2.85
N LEU A 86 9.99 5.59 3.32
CA LEU A 86 8.66 5.87 2.79
C LEU A 86 8.70 6.27 1.31
N SER A 87 9.75 7.00 0.90
CA SER A 87 9.98 7.42 -0.49
C SER A 87 10.04 6.26 -1.48
N ILE A 88 10.44 5.08 -1.02
CA ILE A 88 10.53 3.85 -1.81
C ILE A 88 9.33 2.96 -1.56
N SER A 89 8.95 2.78 -0.30
CA SER A 89 7.84 1.89 0.08
C SER A 89 6.49 2.39 -0.44
N SER A 90 6.20 3.69 -0.32
CA SER A 90 4.88 4.23 -0.71
C SER A 90 4.59 4.08 -2.21
N PRO A 91 5.48 4.44 -3.16
CA PRO A 91 5.23 4.19 -4.58
C PRO A 91 5.03 2.71 -4.92
N ILE A 92 5.79 1.81 -4.29
CA ILE A 92 5.64 0.36 -4.51
C ILE A 92 4.28 -0.11 -3.99
N CYS A 93 3.94 0.21 -2.75
CA CYS A 93 2.66 -0.17 -2.15
C CYS A 93 1.45 0.38 -2.95
N ASN A 94 1.56 1.60 -3.46
CA ASN A 94 0.48 2.25 -4.21
C ASN A 94 0.44 1.87 -5.70
N SER A 95 1.37 1.03 -6.18
CA SER A 95 1.37 0.53 -7.58
C SER A 95 0.36 -0.60 -7.84
N SER A 96 -0.36 -1.08 -6.83
CA SER A 96 -1.40 -2.11 -6.96
C SER A 96 -2.46 -1.75 -8.02
N GLY A 97 -2.83 -0.47 -8.15
CA GLY A 97 -3.72 -0.01 -9.21
C GLY A 97 -3.17 -0.25 -10.62
N ALA A 98 -1.85 -0.11 -10.82
CA ALA A 98 -1.22 -0.42 -12.10
C ALA A 98 -1.24 -1.94 -12.38
N LEU A 99 -1.03 -2.78 -11.35
CA LEU A 99 -1.15 -4.24 -11.48
C LEU A 99 -2.57 -4.65 -11.86
N VAL A 100 -3.59 -4.09 -11.21
CA VAL A 100 -5.00 -4.33 -11.57
C VAL A 100 -5.26 -3.91 -13.01
N ALA A 101 -4.78 -2.75 -13.44
CA ALA A 101 -4.93 -2.29 -14.82
C ALA A 101 -4.25 -3.22 -15.83
N VAL A 102 -3.06 -3.75 -15.51
CA VAL A 102 -2.38 -4.78 -16.33
C VAL A 102 -3.23 -6.04 -16.42
N LEU A 103 -3.76 -6.53 -15.31
CA LEU A 103 -4.64 -7.71 -15.29
C LEU A 103 -5.89 -7.48 -16.12
N CYS A 104 -6.54 -6.32 -16.02
CA CYS A 104 -7.70 -5.96 -16.83
C CYS A 104 -7.38 -5.90 -18.32
N LEU A 105 -6.19 -5.41 -18.68
CA LEU A 105 -5.73 -5.40 -20.06
C LEU A 105 -5.50 -6.83 -20.59
N LEU A 106 -4.91 -7.72 -19.79
CA LEU A 106 -4.61 -9.09 -20.17
C LEU A 106 -5.87 -9.96 -20.27
N THR A 107 -6.83 -9.76 -19.35
CA THR A 107 -8.10 -10.50 -19.32
C THR A 107 -9.16 -9.93 -20.24
N GLY A 108 -8.92 -8.76 -20.84
CA GLY A 108 -9.90 -8.08 -21.68
C GLY A 108 -11.10 -7.50 -20.90
N THR A 109 -10.99 -7.39 -19.58
CA THR A 109 -12.05 -6.85 -18.71
C THR A 109 -11.96 -5.34 -18.50
N LEU A 110 -11.14 -4.65 -19.29
CA LEU A 110 -11.08 -3.20 -19.26
C LEU A 110 -12.45 -2.63 -19.68
N ASP A 111 -12.91 -1.61 -18.94
CA ASP A 111 -14.20 -0.98 -19.20
C ASP A 111 -14.36 -0.59 -20.66
N GLU A 112 -15.47 -0.99 -21.27
CA GLU A 112 -15.79 -0.72 -22.68
C GLU A 112 -15.87 0.78 -23.01
N SER A 113 -16.06 1.64 -22.01
CA SER A 113 -16.02 3.10 -22.15
C SER A 113 -14.61 3.62 -22.48
N ILE A 114 -13.57 2.83 -22.16
CA ILE A 114 -12.17 3.18 -22.40
C ILE A 114 -11.77 2.73 -23.82
N THR A 115 -12.08 3.56 -24.81
CA THR A 115 -11.82 3.27 -26.22
C THR A 115 -10.88 4.30 -26.86
N GLY A 116 -10.34 3.96 -28.02
CA GLY A 116 -9.53 4.88 -28.83
C GLY A 116 -8.32 5.45 -28.11
N ALA A 117 -8.14 6.76 -28.15
CA ALA A 117 -6.99 7.46 -27.56
C ALA A 117 -6.88 7.26 -26.03
N MET A 118 -8.01 7.16 -25.33
CA MET A 118 -8.02 6.94 -23.89
C MET A 118 -7.36 5.62 -23.50
N ARG A 119 -7.55 4.55 -24.28
CA ARG A 119 -6.93 3.25 -24.06
C ARG A 119 -5.39 3.33 -24.15
N TYR A 120 -4.88 4.05 -25.14
CA TYR A 120 -3.43 4.26 -25.27
C TYR A 120 -2.86 5.09 -24.13
N LEU A 121 -3.60 6.10 -23.64
CA LEU A 121 -3.21 6.90 -22.47
C LEU A 121 -3.14 6.03 -21.21
N VAL A 122 -4.12 5.16 -20.98
CA VAL A 122 -4.11 4.22 -19.86
C VAL A 122 -2.92 3.27 -19.94
N ILE A 123 -2.66 2.67 -21.11
CA ILE A 123 -1.50 1.79 -21.31
C ILE A 123 -0.19 2.54 -21.05
N GLY A 124 -0.06 3.74 -21.57
CA GLY A 124 1.13 4.58 -21.36
C GLY A 124 1.34 4.95 -19.89
N ALA A 125 0.28 5.31 -19.18
CA ALA A 125 0.33 5.62 -17.75
C ALA A 125 0.74 4.39 -16.92
N VAL A 126 0.15 3.23 -17.19
CA VAL A 126 0.49 1.96 -16.52
C VAL A 126 1.96 1.59 -16.76
N ALA A 127 2.42 1.68 -18.02
CA ALA A 127 3.81 1.40 -18.37
C ALA A 127 4.78 2.34 -17.62
N LEU A 128 4.45 3.62 -17.54
CA LEU A 128 5.25 4.62 -16.81
C LEU A 128 5.34 4.29 -15.31
N VAL A 129 4.22 3.93 -14.68
CA VAL A 129 4.19 3.50 -13.26
C VAL A 129 5.04 2.24 -13.06
N CYS A 130 4.88 1.22 -13.92
CA CYS A 130 5.67 0.00 -13.83
C CYS A 130 7.18 0.26 -13.95
N ILE A 131 7.59 1.08 -14.92
CA ILE A 131 8.99 1.48 -15.10
C ILE A 131 9.51 2.23 -13.86
N GLY A 132 8.72 3.16 -13.32
CA GLY A 132 9.08 3.91 -12.12
C GLY A 132 9.28 3.01 -10.90
N VAL A 133 8.36 2.08 -10.66
CA VAL A 133 8.42 1.14 -9.54
C VAL A 133 9.60 0.18 -9.66
N VAL A 134 9.82 -0.39 -10.85
CA VAL A 134 10.99 -1.24 -11.12
C VAL A 134 12.28 -0.45 -10.92
N GLY A 135 12.33 0.78 -11.43
CA GLY A 135 13.50 1.67 -11.26
C GLY A 135 13.81 1.93 -9.78
N LEU A 136 12.79 2.23 -8.96
CA LEU A 136 12.96 2.39 -7.51
C LEU A 136 13.46 1.11 -6.85
N GLY A 137 12.91 -0.03 -7.22
CA GLY A 137 13.35 -1.33 -6.71
C GLY A 137 14.82 -1.63 -7.06
N VAL A 138 15.25 -1.32 -8.28
CA VAL A 138 16.64 -1.50 -8.72
C VAL A 138 17.57 -0.57 -7.94
N VAL A 139 17.24 0.72 -7.82
CA VAL A 139 18.04 1.69 -7.04
C VAL A 139 18.21 1.23 -5.60
N GLU A 140 17.13 0.81 -4.94
CA GLU A 140 17.19 0.33 -3.55
C GLU A 140 17.99 -0.98 -3.44
N SER A 141 17.87 -1.90 -4.41
CA SER A 141 18.59 -3.17 -4.38
C SER A 141 20.08 -3.04 -4.65
N THR A 142 20.49 -1.97 -5.33
CA THR A 142 21.89 -1.69 -5.65
C THR A 142 22.59 -0.79 -4.63
N GLU A 143 21.86 -0.31 -3.61
CA GLU A 143 22.46 0.48 -2.53
C GLU A 143 23.47 -0.36 -1.75
N ASP A 144 24.64 0.24 -1.46
CA ASP A 144 25.69 -0.41 -0.66
C ASP A 144 25.17 -0.69 0.77
N ASP A 145 25.30 -1.94 1.20
CA ASP A 145 24.87 -2.41 2.53
C ASP A 145 25.54 -1.61 3.67
N GLU A 146 26.76 -1.12 3.48
CA GLU A 146 27.48 -0.35 4.50
C GLU A 146 26.92 1.08 4.64
N LEU A 147 26.60 1.71 3.51
CA LEU A 147 25.93 3.02 3.47
C LEU A 147 24.54 2.95 4.09
N ARG A 148 23.79 1.91 3.74
CA ARG A 148 22.46 1.64 4.28
C ARG A 148 22.50 1.45 5.80
N ARG A 149 23.45 0.67 6.29
CA ARG A 149 23.65 0.42 7.71
C ARG A 149 23.98 1.71 8.46
N LYS A 150 24.89 2.52 7.97
CA LYS A 150 25.24 3.83 8.56
C LYS A 150 24.03 4.77 8.63
N ARG A 151 23.23 4.81 7.55
CA ARG A 151 22.01 5.61 7.50
C ARG A 151 20.96 5.12 8.51
N GLN A 152 20.82 3.82 8.70
CA GLN A 152 19.87 3.22 9.63
C GLN A 152 20.34 3.28 11.09
N GLU A 153 21.62 3.24 11.36
CA GLU A 153 22.18 3.43 12.71
C GLU A 153 21.89 4.83 13.27
N GLY A 154 21.82 5.85 12.42
CA GLY A 154 21.41 7.22 12.79
C GLY A 154 19.89 7.41 12.92
N SER A 155 19.10 6.42 12.57
CA SER A 155 17.64 6.43 12.62
C SER A 155 17.13 5.26 13.45
N ASN A 156 15.87 5.34 13.91
CA ASN A 156 15.25 4.24 14.69
C ASN A 156 14.77 3.06 13.79
N TYR A 157 15.30 2.93 12.58
CA TYR A 157 14.94 1.84 11.68
C TYR A 157 15.66 0.54 12.05
N LYS A 158 14.99 -0.60 11.78
CA LYS A 158 15.66 -1.89 11.83
C LYS A 158 16.42 -2.13 10.53
N TYR A 159 17.67 -2.58 10.68
CA TYR A 159 18.45 -3.00 9.54
C TYR A 159 17.85 -4.28 8.91
N ALA A 160 17.71 -4.27 7.60
CA ALA A 160 17.47 -5.44 6.77
C ALA A 160 18.19 -5.26 5.42
N LYS A 161 18.64 -6.36 4.83
CA LYS A 161 19.21 -6.32 3.48
C LYS A 161 18.15 -5.79 2.50
N SER A 162 18.59 -5.02 1.49
CA SER A 162 17.71 -4.33 0.54
C SER A 162 16.67 -5.24 -0.09
N TRP A 163 17.07 -6.40 -0.60
CA TRP A 163 16.16 -7.34 -1.24
C TRP A 163 15.08 -7.88 -0.26
N LEU A 164 15.45 -8.11 1.01
CA LEU A 164 14.50 -8.59 2.02
C LEU A 164 13.53 -7.49 2.43
N ALA A 165 14.00 -6.25 2.53
CA ALA A 165 13.15 -5.10 2.84
C ALA A 165 12.14 -4.83 1.74
N LEU A 166 12.51 -5.01 0.46
CA LEU A 166 11.62 -4.85 -0.68
C LEU A 166 10.53 -5.94 -0.78
N CYS A 167 10.77 -7.13 -0.25
CA CYS A 167 9.76 -8.20 -0.26
C CYS A 167 8.45 -7.80 0.43
N LEU A 168 8.50 -6.99 1.50
CA LEU A 168 7.31 -6.59 2.26
C LEU A 168 6.40 -5.64 1.49
N PRO A 169 6.86 -4.51 0.91
CA PRO A 169 6.01 -3.65 0.09
C PRO A 169 5.54 -4.32 -1.20
N ILE A 170 6.34 -5.24 -1.79
CA ILE A 170 5.90 -6.04 -2.94
C ILE A 170 4.78 -6.99 -2.54
N ALA A 171 4.92 -7.71 -1.42
CA ALA A 171 3.86 -8.59 -0.91
C ALA A 171 2.60 -7.84 -0.49
N TYR A 172 2.73 -6.59 -0.07
CA TYR A 172 1.58 -5.71 0.16
C TYR A 172 0.87 -5.34 -1.14
N CYS A 173 1.63 -5.11 -2.22
CA CYS A 173 1.11 -4.69 -3.53
C CYS A 173 0.34 -5.81 -4.25
N LEU A 174 0.76 -7.08 -4.07
CA LEU A 174 0.16 -8.27 -4.69
C LEU A 174 -1.12 -8.73 -3.99
#